data_f0f3ec40e00633cc8b5bf397149e9b54
#
_entry.id   f0f3ec40e00633cc8b5bf397149e9b54
#
_cell.length_a   1.000
_cell.length_b   1.000
_cell.length_c   1.000
_cell.angle_alpha   90.00
_cell.angle_beta   90.00
_cell.angle_gamma   90.00
#
_symmetry.space_group_name_H-M   'P 1'
#
loop_
_entity.id
_entity.type
_entity.pdbx_description
1 polymer ?
#
loop_
_entity_poly.entity_id
_entity_poly.type
_entity_poly.pdbx_seq_one_letter_code
_entity_poly.pdbx_strand_id
1 'polypeptide(L)'
;MKLTIKEISNIVDGEIIGKTKVIINRIANIENSEKGDISFISNTKYEKFLHTSKASCIIVNDSLKIDKELDKTIITVKDSYTALAKLSSYIKNDEKSKNTHSKNAIICSTSNISNNTHIGHFSVIGENCIIEKNVKIYNNCVIGNNVTIKENSIIYSLVNIKDNVKIG
;
A
#
# COMPACT_ATOMS: atom_id res chain seq x y z
N MET A 1 -7.67 -0.54 -1.38
CA MET A 1 -7.15 0.39 -2.42
C MET A 1 -8.31 1.11 -3.07
N LYS A 2 -8.20 2.41 -3.39
CA LYS A 2 -9.13 3.13 -4.27
C LYS A 2 -8.27 4.11 -5.07
N LEU A 3 -7.94 3.77 -6.29
CA LEU A 3 -7.11 4.59 -7.17
C LEU A 3 -7.84 4.85 -8.49
N THR A 4 -7.68 6.05 -9.02
CA THR A 4 -8.14 6.40 -10.36
C THR A 4 -7.15 5.89 -11.42
N ILE A 5 -7.61 5.72 -12.63
CA ILE A 5 -6.74 5.32 -13.76
C ILE A 5 -5.57 6.32 -13.96
N LYS A 6 -5.81 7.62 -13.75
CA LYS A 6 -4.77 8.64 -13.88
C LYS A 6 -3.68 8.50 -12.81
N GLU A 7 -4.06 8.25 -11.56
CA GLU A 7 -3.09 8.00 -10.48
C GLU A 7 -2.25 6.76 -10.78
N ILE A 8 -2.89 5.68 -11.23
CA ILE A 8 -2.19 4.44 -11.59
C ILE A 8 -1.22 4.69 -12.74
N SER A 9 -1.65 5.35 -13.81
CA SER A 9 -0.80 5.70 -14.95
C SER A 9 0.45 6.48 -14.52
N ASN A 10 0.28 7.48 -13.64
CA ASN A 10 1.41 8.24 -13.10
C ASN A 10 2.35 7.38 -12.25
N ILE A 11 1.83 6.45 -11.43
CA ILE A 11 2.63 5.55 -10.58
C ILE A 11 3.49 4.62 -11.42
N VAL A 12 2.93 4.10 -12.52
CA VAL A 12 3.59 3.11 -13.36
C VAL A 12 4.33 3.69 -14.57
N ASP A 13 4.30 5.01 -14.74
CA ASP A 13 4.84 5.74 -15.89
C ASP A 13 4.26 5.20 -17.23
N GLY A 14 2.94 5.01 -17.27
CA GLY A 14 2.25 4.41 -18.41
C GLY A 14 1.32 5.35 -19.15
N GLU A 15 1.01 5.02 -20.41
CA GLU A 15 0.05 5.76 -21.24
C GLU A 15 -1.34 5.12 -21.19
N ILE A 16 -2.38 5.94 -21.12
CA ILE A 16 -3.77 5.48 -21.00
C ILE A 16 -4.42 5.37 -22.39
N ILE A 17 -5.01 4.22 -22.66
CA ILE A 17 -5.89 4.01 -23.82
C ILE A 17 -7.27 3.65 -23.30
N GLY A 18 -8.30 4.43 -23.67
CA GLY A 18 -9.70 4.21 -23.27
C GLY A 18 -10.24 5.10 -22.17
N LYS A 19 -11.16 4.60 -21.35
CA LYS A 19 -11.92 5.38 -20.35
C LYS A 19 -11.10 5.71 -19.13
N THR A 20 -11.06 6.98 -18.69
CA THR A 20 -10.28 7.44 -17.54
C THR A 20 -11.08 7.53 -16.23
N LYS A 21 -12.41 7.48 -16.29
CA LYS A 21 -13.30 7.63 -15.12
C LYS A 21 -13.58 6.33 -14.37
N VAL A 22 -12.63 5.42 -14.37
CA VAL A 22 -12.75 4.14 -13.68
C VAL A 22 -11.98 4.21 -12.36
N ILE A 23 -12.58 3.68 -11.29
CA ILE A 23 -11.92 3.53 -9.99
C ILE A 23 -11.53 2.06 -9.83
N ILE A 24 -10.28 1.84 -9.47
CA ILE A 24 -9.73 0.52 -9.24
C ILE A 24 -9.68 0.23 -7.75
N ASN A 25 -10.18 -0.95 -7.37
CA ASN A 25 -10.30 -1.37 -5.98
C ASN A 25 -9.23 -2.39 -5.55
N ARG A 26 -8.76 -3.22 -6.49
CA ARG A 26 -7.74 -4.24 -6.21
C ARG A 26 -6.97 -4.65 -7.47
N ILE A 27 -5.82 -5.28 -7.24
CA ILE A 27 -5.05 -5.99 -8.28
C ILE A 27 -5.53 -7.45 -8.29
N ALA A 28 -5.83 -7.99 -9.46
CA ALA A 28 -6.28 -9.37 -9.61
C ALA A 28 -5.60 -10.08 -10.78
N ASN A 29 -5.56 -11.41 -10.74
CA ASN A 29 -5.14 -12.22 -11.88
C ASN A 29 -6.10 -12.02 -13.04
N ILE A 30 -5.55 -11.99 -14.26
CA ILE A 30 -6.31 -11.73 -15.50
C ILE A 30 -7.47 -12.72 -15.70
N GLU A 31 -7.29 -13.96 -15.27
CA GLU A 31 -8.27 -15.04 -15.43
C GLU A 31 -9.48 -14.89 -14.49
N ASN A 32 -9.24 -14.34 -13.28
CA ASN A 32 -10.25 -14.26 -12.21
C ASN A 32 -10.61 -12.82 -11.85
N SER A 33 -10.30 -11.87 -12.73
CA SER A 33 -10.59 -10.46 -12.50
C SER A 33 -12.06 -10.13 -12.73
N GLU A 34 -12.55 -9.14 -11.99
CA GLU A 34 -13.91 -8.64 -12.08
C GLU A 34 -13.92 -7.12 -12.32
N LYS A 35 -15.13 -6.56 -12.46
CA LYS A 35 -15.32 -5.12 -12.61
C LYS A 35 -14.77 -4.37 -11.38
N GLY A 36 -13.94 -3.36 -11.63
CA GLY A 36 -13.23 -2.63 -10.59
C GLY A 36 -11.83 -3.17 -10.28
N ASP A 37 -11.43 -4.26 -10.92
CA ASP A 37 -10.08 -4.80 -10.80
C ASP A 37 -9.15 -4.22 -11.87
N ILE A 38 -7.85 -4.17 -11.53
CA ILE A 38 -6.75 -4.00 -12.48
C ILE A 38 -5.98 -5.31 -12.58
N SER A 39 -5.64 -5.68 -13.80
CA SER A 39 -4.80 -6.83 -14.07
C SER A 39 -3.61 -6.44 -14.94
N PHE A 40 -2.75 -7.39 -15.27
CA PHE A 40 -1.60 -7.15 -16.13
C PHE A 40 -1.35 -8.34 -17.04
N ILE A 41 -0.77 -8.07 -18.21
CA ILE A 41 -0.29 -9.07 -19.17
C ILE A 41 1.18 -8.79 -19.44
N SER A 42 2.01 -9.77 -19.06
CA SER A 42 3.46 -9.73 -19.27
C SER A 42 3.94 -10.78 -20.28
N ASN A 43 3.07 -11.74 -20.60
CA ASN A 43 3.42 -12.85 -21.50
C ASN A 43 2.32 -13.02 -22.56
N THR A 44 2.75 -13.27 -23.79
CA THR A 44 1.86 -13.47 -24.95
C THR A 44 0.82 -14.58 -24.76
N LYS A 45 1.12 -15.58 -23.91
CA LYS A 45 0.16 -16.63 -23.56
C LYS A 45 -1.14 -16.11 -22.96
N TYR A 46 -1.09 -14.94 -22.30
CA TYR A 46 -2.24 -14.31 -21.64
C TYR A 46 -2.96 -13.28 -22.52
N GLU A 47 -2.48 -12.99 -23.73
CA GLU A 47 -3.11 -12.04 -24.66
C GLU A 47 -4.56 -12.42 -24.99
N LYS A 48 -4.87 -13.71 -25.06
CA LYS A 48 -6.23 -14.21 -25.26
C LYS A 48 -7.22 -13.70 -24.21
N PHE A 49 -6.76 -13.39 -23.00
CA PHE A 49 -7.60 -12.86 -21.93
C PHE A 49 -7.86 -11.36 -22.07
N LEU A 50 -7.17 -10.66 -22.98
CA LEU A 50 -7.41 -9.24 -23.21
C LEU A 50 -8.89 -8.95 -23.53
N HIS A 51 -9.52 -9.82 -24.30
CA HIS A 51 -10.93 -9.72 -24.68
C HIS A 51 -11.89 -10.32 -23.65
N THR A 52 -11.53 -11.44 -23.02
CA THR A 52 -12.43 -12.23 -22.17
C THR A 52 -12.40 -11.84 -20.69
N SER A 53 -11.30 -11.26 -20.21
CA SER A 53 -11.18 -10.80 -18.83
C SER A 53 -12.26 -9.78 -18.45
N LYS A 54 -12.75 -9.80 -17.24
CA LYS A 54 -13.70 -8.81 -16.69
C LYS A 54 -13.01 -7.62 -16.01
N ALA A 55 -11.67 -7.57 -16.02
CA ALA A 55 -10.91 -6.44 -15.46
C ALA A 55 -11.37 -5.11 -16.07
N SER A 56 -11.47 -4.08 -15.25
CA SER A 56 -11.78 -2.73 -15.71
C SER A 56 -10.58 -2.01 -16.32
N CYS A 57 -9.37 -2.44 -15.94
CA CYS A 57 -8.13 -1.94 -16.49
C CYS A 57 -7.11 -3.07 -16.63
N ILE A 58 -6.31 -3.05 -17.70
CA ILE A 58 -5.24 -4.03 -17.91
C ILE A 58 -3.95 -3.26 -18.23
N ILE A 59 -2.88 -3.57 -17.48
CA ILE A 59 -1.53 -3.07 -17.80
C ILE A 59 -0.89 -4.04 -18.78
N VAL A 60 -0.33 -3.53 -19.86
CA VAL A 60 0.31 -4.32 -20.92
C VAL A 60 1.62 -3.68 -21.35
N ASN A 61 2.52 -4.46 -21.93
CA ASN A 61 3.72 -3.92 -22.55
C ASN A 61 3.36 -3.12 -23.80
N ASP A 62 4.08 -2.02 -24.06
CA ASP A 62 3.89 -1.14 -25.23
C ASP A 62 4.13 -1.85 -26.57
N SER A 63 4.89 -2.95 -26.55
CA SER A 63 5.10 -3.83 -27.70
C SER A 63 3.85 -4.62 -28.12
N LEU A 64 2.83 -4.71 -27.24
CA LEU A 64 1.60 -5.43 -27.54
C LEU A 64 0.69 -4.62 -28.47
N LYS A 65 0.29 -5.20 -29.59
CA LYS A 65 -0.69 -4.59 -30.48
C LYS A 65 -2.07 -4.66 -29.85
N ILE A 66 -2.63 -3.49 -29.52
CA ILE A 66 -3.95 -3.38 -28.89
C ILE A 66 -4.97 -3.07 -29.99
N ASP A 67 -6.02 -3.86 -30.02
CA ASP A 67 -7.18 -3.57 -30.86
C ASP A 67 -7.95 -2.37 -30.26
N LYS A 68 -8.24 -1.36 -31.08
CA LYS A 68 -8.92 -0.14 -30.65
C LYS A 68 -10.40 -0.36 -30.27
N GLU A 69 -10.97 -1.52 -30.59
CA GLU A 69 -12.36 -1.86 -30.27
C GLU A 69 -12.56 -2.42 -28.86
N LEU A 70 -11.50 -2.50 -28.03
CA LEU A 70 -11.62 -2.98 -26.66
C LEU A 70 -12.41 -2.01 -25.78
N ASP A 71 -13.56 -2.46 -25.25
CA ASP A 71 -14.36 -1.68 -24.26
C ASP A 71 -13.75 -1.74 -22.85
N LYS A 72 -12.43 -1.61 -22.76
CA LYS A 72 -11.66 -1.64 -21.53
C LYS A 72 -10.63 -0.53 -21.50
N THR A 73 -10.22 -0.16 -20.31
CA THR A 73 -9.09 0.75 -20.15
C THR A 73 -7.80 -0.04 -20.17
N ILE A 74 -6.86 0.40 -20.98
CA ILE A 74 -5.51 -0.19 -21.05
C ILE A 74 -4.51 0.86 -20.59
N ILE A 75 -3.50 0.42 -19.87
CA ILE A 75 -2.31 1.23 -19.57
C ILE A 75 -1.11 0.53 -20.22
N THR A 76 -0.49 1.19 -21.18
CA THR A 76 0.72 0.68 -21.84
C THR A 76 1.95 1.14 -21.08
N VAL A 77 2.89 0.24 -20.88
CA VAL A 77 4.15 0.47 -20.15
C VAL A 77 5.30 -0.25 -20.84
N LYS A 78 6.54 0.18 -20.59
CA LYS A 78 7.71 -0.51 -21.14
C LYS A 78 7.86 -1.95 -20.61
N ASP A 79 7.55 -2.15 -19.33
CA ASP A 79 7.61 -3.47 -18.68
C ASP A 79 6.50 -3.60 -17.63
N SER A 80 5.57 -4.48 -17.89
CA SER A 80 4.40 -4.71 -17.03
C SER A 80 4.73 -5.36 -15.69
N TYR A 81 5.84 -6.11 -15.56
CA TYR A 81 6.31 -6.63 -14.27
C TYR A 81 6.81 -5.51 -13.36
N THR A 82 7.66 -4.63 -13.90
CA THR A 82 8.15 -3.45 -13.18
C THR A 82 6.99 -2.54 -12.78
N ALA A 83 6.02 -2.34 -13.66
CA ALA A 83 4.81 -1.57 -13.38
C ALA A 83 3.99 -2.17 -12.22
N LEU A 84 3.80 -3.49 -12.21
CA LEU A 84 3.12 -4.20 -11.13
C LEU A 84 3.86 -4.05 -9.79
N ALA A 85 5.19 -4.17 -9.81
CA ALA A 85 6.02 -3.99 -8.61
C ALA A 85 5.91 -2.57 -8.05
N LYS A 86 5.96 -1.54 -8.91
CA LYS A 86 5.76 -0.13 -8.54
C LYS A 86 4.38 0.09 -7.91
N LEU A 87 3.32 -0.39 -8.56
CA LEU A 87 1.95 -0.25 -8.07
C LEU A 87 1.75 -0.97 -6.73
N SER A 88 2.27 -2.18 -6.59
CA SER A 88 2.20 -2.95 -5.34
C SER A 88 2.95 -2.26 -4.20
N SER A 89 4.11 -1.69 -4.47
CA SER A 89 4.90 -0.93 -3.50
C SER A 89 4.19 0.35 -3.07
N TYR A 90 3.57 1.06 -4.03
CA TYR A 90 2.78 2.25 -3.75
C TYR A 90 1.62 1.93 -2.82
N ILE A 91 0.84 0.87 -3.11
CA ILE A 91 -0.30 0.46 -2.27
C ILE A 91 0.14 0.10 -0.85
N LYS A 92 1.23 -0.68 -0.72
CA LYS A 92 1.80 -1.01 0.60
C LYS A 92 2.25 0.23 1.38
N ASN A 93 2.80 1.22 0.69
CA ASN A 93 3.23 2.47 1.30
C ASN A 93 2.05 3.36 1.68
N ASP A 94 1.00 3.42 0.86
CA ASP A 94 -0.23 4.17 1.16
C ASP A 94 -0.96 3.58 2.37
N GLU A 95 -1.02 2.26 2.50
CA GLU A 95 -1.55 1.59 3.70
C GLU A 95 -0.69 1.86 4.95
N LYS A 96 0.63 2.05 4.79
CA LYS A 96 1.55 2.43 5.87
C LYS A 96 1.45 3.92 6.24
N SER A 97 0.91 4.78 5.38
CA SER A 97 0.93 6.24 5.56
C SER A 97 -0.11 6.79 6.53
N LYS A 98 -0.94 5.96 7.12
CA LYS A 98 -1.95 6.39 8.09
C LYS A 98 -1.51 6.03 9.50
N ASN A 99 -1.45 7.06 10.37
CA ASN A 99 -1.39 6.83 11.80
C ASN A 99 -2.62 5.99 12.20
N THR A 100 -2.37 4.76 12.63
CA THR A 100 -3.41 3.87 13.13
C THR A 100 -3.21 3.67 14.63
N HIS A 101 -3.55 4.70 15.41
CA HIS A 101 -3.54 4.61 16.86
C HIS A 101 -4.90 4.12 17.33
N SER A 102 -4.90 3.04 18.10
CA SER A 102 -6.12 2.54 18.70
C SER A 102 -6.70 3.57 19.68
N LYS A 103 -8.01 3.73 19.66
CA LYS A 103 -8.73 4.54 20.66
C LYS A 103 -8.55 4.03 22.09
N ASN A 104 -8.18 2.76 22.24
CA ASN A 104 -7.91 2.11 23.53
C ASN A 104 -6.42 2.11 23.89
N ALA A 105 -5.56 2.75 23.13
CA ALA A 105 -4.18 2.99 23.53
C ALA A 105 -4.10 4.23 24.43
N ILE A 106 -3.21 4.19 25.39
CA ILE A 106 -2.91 5.33 26.27
C ILE A 106 -1.56 5.89 25.85
N ILE A 107 -1.55 7.14 25.39
CA ILE A 107 -0.34 7.82 24.96
C ILE A 107 -0.19 9.09 25.77
N CYS A 108 0.93 9.21 26.48
CA CYS A 108 1.19 10.42 27.26
C CYS A 108 1.36 11.63 26.32
N SER A 109 0.74 12.74 26.65
CA SER A 109 0.73 13.97 25.83
C SER A 109 2.12 14.62 25.67
N THR A 110 3.07 14.28 26.53
CA THR A 110 4.47 14.74 26.44
C THR A 110 5.30 13.97 25.42
N SER A 111 4.77 12.86 24.89
CA SER A 111 5.49 12.01 23.96
C SER A 111 5.28 12.45 22.52
N ASN A 112 6.36 12.41 21.76
CA ASN A 112 6.38 12.79 20.34
C ASN A 112 6.22 11.53 19.47
N ILE A 113 5.07 11.42 18.80
CA ILE A 113 4.74 10.31 17.91
C ILE A 113 4.77 10.83 16.46
N SER A 114 5.72 10.32 15.69
CA SER A 114 5.86 10.70 14.27
C SER A 114 4.75 10.13 13.40
N ASN A 115 4.64 10.64 12.18
CA ASN A 115 3.69 10.16 11.18
C ASN A 115 3.94 8.68 10.80
N ASN A 116 2.92 8.03 10.28
CA ASN A 116 2.95 6.62 9.83
C ASN A 116 3.24 5.62 10.94
N THR A 117 2.90 5.92 12.18
CA THR A 117 3.02 4.99 13.29
C THR A 117 1.75 4.18 13.48
N HIS A 118 1.92 2.96 13.98
CA HIS A 118 0.83 2.11 14.42
C HIS A 118 0.95 1.85 15.92
N ILE A 119 -0.10 2.12 16.68
CA ILE A 119 -0.18 1.81 18.13
C ILE A 119 -1.44 0.99 18.36
N GLY A 120 -1.22 -0.27 18.75
CA GLY A 120 -2.27 -1.27 18.93
C GLY A 120 -3.12 -1.06 20.18
N HIS A 121 -4.16 -1.88 20.31
CA HIS A 121 -5.10 -1.81 21.42
C HIS A 121 -4.42 -2.06 22.76
N PHE A 122 -4.82 -1.30 23.78
CA PHE A 122 -4.36 -1.45 25.17
C PHE A 122 -2.85 -1.30 25.37
N SER A 123 -2.15 -0.71 24.41
CA SER A 123 -0.76 -0.34 24.58
C SER A 123 -0.65 1.00 25.31
N VAL A 124 0.37 1.11 26.15
CA VAL A 124 0.66 2.29 26.97
C VAL A 124 1.98 2.88 26.53
N ILE A 125 2.03 4.17 26.24
CA ILE A 125 3.24 4.93 25.95
C ILE A 125 3.43 5.94 27.08
N GLY A 126 4.55 5.83 27.78
CA GLY A 126 4.93 6.70 28.90
C GLY A 126 5.28 8.12 28.48
N GLU A 127 5.85 8.87 29.42
CA GLU A 127 6.20 10.27 29.22
C GLU A 127 7.48 10.45 28.41
N ASN A 128 7.55 11.58 27.66
CA ASN A 128 8.74 12.03 26.92
C ASN A 128 9.32 10.99 25.96
N CYS A 129 8.51 10.08 25.46
CA CYS A 129 8.93 9.11 24.45
C CYS A 129 9.08 9.75 23.08
N ILE A 130 9.99 9.24 22.27
CA ILE A 130 10.18 9.60 20.88
C ILE A 130 9.95 8.36 20.02
N ILE A 131 8.81 8.33 19.33
CA ILE A 131 8.46 7.24 18.42
C ILE A 131 8.61 7.77 17.00
N GLU A 132 9.63 7.27 16.29
CA GLU A 132 9.97 7.75 14.96
C GLU A 132 9.03 7.17 13.87
N LYS A 133 9.19 7.64 12.64
CA LYS A 133 8.29 7.28 11.53
C LYS A 133 8.28 5.78 11.23
N ASN A 134 7.14 5.30 10.75
CA ASN A 134 6.92 3.90 10.37
C ASN A 134 7.08 2.87 11.52
N VAL A 135 7.17 3.31 12.77
CA VAL A 135 7.20 2.39 13.92
C VAL A 135 5.84 1.71 14.08
N LYS A 136 5.87 0.41 14.36
CA LYS A 136 4.68 -0.38 14.67
C LYS A 136 4.80 -0.93 16.08
N ILE A 137 3.87 -0.55 16.94
CA ILE A 137 3.70 -1.10 18.30
C ILE A 137 2.39 -1.87 18.27
N TYR A 138 2.45 -3.18 18.44
CA TYR A 138 1.24 -4.02 18.45
C TYR A 138 0.50 -3.95 19.80
N ASN A 139 -0.45 -4.85 20.03
CA ASN A 139 -1.38 -4.78 21.17
C ASN A 139 -0.71 -5.10 22.50
N ASN A 140 -1.23 -4.51 23.58
CA ASN A 140 -0.84 -4.82 24.96
C ASN A 140 0.67 -4.60 25.23
N CYS A 141 1.28 -3.61 24.58
CA CYS A 141 2.66 -3.23 24.87
C CYS A 141 2.71 -2.17 25.97
N VAL A 142 3.75 -2.20 26.77
CA VAL A 142 4.04 -1.15 27.76
C VAL A 142 5.39 -0.53 27.44
N ILE A 143 5.37 0.74 27.10
CA ILE A 143 6.56 1.53 26.82
C ILE A 143 6.74 2.52 27.97
N GLY A 144 7.85 2.40 28.68
CA GLY A 144 8.19 3.26 29.80
C GLY A 144 8.47 4.70 29.40
N ASN A 145 9.00 5.47 30.35
CA ASN A 145 9.30 6.89 30.14
C ASN A 145 10.65 7.10 29.43
N ASN A 146 10.78 8.22 28.69
CA ASN A 146 12.03 8.61 28.01
C ASN A 146 12.54 7.54 27.03
N VAL A 147 11.66 6.74 26.44
CA VAL A 147 12.01 5.71 25.46
C VAL A 147 12.09 6.30 24.06
N THR A 148 13.14 5.94 23.34
CA THR A 148 13.27 6.27 21.91
C THR A 148 13.15 5.01 21.07
N ILE A 149 12.20 4.97 20.13
CA ILE A 149 12.07 3.89 19.15
C ILE A 149 12.31 4.47 17.77
N LYS A 150 13.39 3.98 17.14
CA LYS A 150 13.84 4.44 15.83
C LYS A 150 12.94 3.99 14.69
N GLU A 151 13.05 4.69 13.56
CA GLU A 151 12.25 4.45 12.38
C GLU A 151 12.25 2.99 11.91
N ASN A 152 11.10 2.56 11.38
CA ASN A 152 10.86 1.22 10.84
C ASN A 152 10.92 0.05 11.86
N SER A 153 11.08 0.33 13.18
CA SER A 153 11.08 -0.68 14.23
C SER A 153 9.69 -1.30 14.40
N ILE A 154 9.68 -2.59 14.78
CA ILE A 154 8.44 -3.33 15.05
C ILE A 154 8.50 -3.87 16.47
N ILE A 155 7.56 -3.46 17.33
CA ILE A 155 7.38 -3.95 18.69
C ILE A 155 6.17 -4.88 18.68
N TYR A 156 6.42 -6.16 18.90
CA TYR A 156 5.36 -7.17 18.90
C TYR A 156 4.51 -7.09 20.18
N SER A 157 3.33 -7.71 20.11
CA SER A 157 2.38 -7.71 21.23
C SER A 157 3.00 -8.24 22.53
N LEU A 158 2.53 -7.70 23.66
CA LEU A 158 2.95 -8.08 25.02
C LEU A 158 4.41 -7.73 25.37
N VAL A 159 5.07 -6.89 24.57
CA VAL A 159 6.42 -6.41 24.88
C VAL A 159 6.36 -5.31 25.94
N ASN A 160 7.26 -5.40 26.92
CA ASN A 160 7.47 -4.38 27.95
C ASN A 160 8.87 -3.76 27.78
N ILE A 161 8.92 -2.46 27.52
CA ILE A 161 10.15 -1.68 27.40
C ILE A 161 10.25 -0.76 28.61
N LYS A 162 11.37 -0.87 29.34
CA LYS A 162 11.63 -0.08 30.55
C LYS A 162 12.04 1.35 30.18
N ASP A 163 12.03 2.21 31.19
CA ASP A 163 12.42 3.61 31.05
C ASP A 163 13.83 3.79 30.49
N ASN A 164 14.05 4.89 29.75
CA ASN A 164 15.35 5.31 29.21
C ASN A 164 15.97 4.35 28.17
N VAL A 165 15.19 3.44 27.60
CA VAL A 165 15.65 2.50 26.56
C VAL A 165 15.62 3.16 25.19
N LYS A 166 16.61 2.82 24.36
CA LYS A 166 16.66 3.20 22.95
C LYS A 166 16.70 1.95 22.08
N ILE A 167 15.77 1.87 21.11
CA ILE A 167 15.62 0.77 20.15
C ILE A 167 15.80 1.32 18.73
N GLY A 168 16.51 0.59 17.87
CA GLY A 168 16.72 0.95 16.46
C GLY A 168 18.07 0.54 15.97
#